data_b50a70d75c8608ce430ca103bbc39438
#
_entry.id   b50a70d75c8608ce430ca103bbc39438
#
_cell.length_a   1.000
_cell.length_b   1.000
_cell.length_c   1.000
_cell.angle_alpha   90.00
_cell.angle_beta   90.00
_cell.angle_gamma   90.00
#
_symmetry.space_group_name_H-M   'P 1'
#
loop_
_entity.id
_entity.type
_entity.pdbx_description
1 polymer ?
#
loop_
_entity_poly.entity_id
_entity_poly.type
_entity_poly.pdbx_seq_one_letter_code
_entity_poly.pdbx_strand_id
1 'polypeptide(L)'
;EFELTVSQSPRTIASSTSAGSIDIHPQSIAPQTSESISTALNKPTTPTPDRQWIEITSPMVGTFYRSPAPDEPAFASAGDRIRIGQTVCIIEAMKLMNEIEAESAGQVMEVLVENGQPIEFGQILMYLDPS
;
A
#
# COMPACT_ATOMS: atom_id res chain seq x y z
N GLU A 1 -27.33 -31.97 9.02
CA GLU A 1 -28.13 -30.92 9.64
C GLU A 1 -27.28 -30.17 10.64
N PHE A 2 -26.96 -28.97 10.32
CA PHE A 2 -26.24 -28.07 11.22
C PHE A 2 -27.24 -27.15 11.87
N GLU A 3 -27.56 -27.38 13.13
CA GLU A 3 -28.29 -26.40 13.93
C GLU A 3 -27.30 -25.38 14.47
N LEU A 4 -27.34 -24.19 13.89
CA LEU A 4 -26.68 -23.04 14.47
C LEU A 4 -27.57 -22.47 15.57
N THR A 5 -27.28 -22.86 16.79
CA THR A 5 -27.89 -22.23 17.96
C THR A 5 -27.17 -20.92 18.20
N VAL A 6 -27.72 -19.84 17.71
CA VAL A 6 -27.25 -18.51 18.07
C VAL A 6 -27.77 -18.19 19.45
N SER A 7 -26.96 -18.37 20.45
CA SER A 7 -27.26 -17.92 21.79
C SER A 7 -27.05 -16.42 21.87
N GLN A 8 -28.13 -15.68 21.78
CA GLN A 8 -28.09 -14.25 22.07
C GLN A 8 -28.19 -14.07 23.57
N SER A 9 -27.11 -13.70 24.18
CA SER A 9 -27.11 -13.27 25.57
C SER A 9 -27.76 -11.90 25.66
N PRO A 10 -28.82 -11.73 26.50
CA PRO A 10 -29.37 -10.41 26.71
C PRO A 10 -28.37 -9.56 27.46
N ARG A 11 -27.95 -8.49 26.83
CA ARG A 11 -27.16 -7.47 27.51
C ARG A 11 -28.06 -6.70 28.45
N THR A 12 -27.88 -6.92 29.72
CA THR A 12 -28.48 -6.08 30.73
C THR A 12 -27.72 -4.76 30.76
N ILE A 13 -28.35 -3.72 30.27
CA ILE A 13 -27.80 -2.36 30.38
C ILE A 13 -28.15 -1.89 31.78
N ALA A 14 -27.18 -1.89 32.66
CA ALA A 14 -27.31 -1.22 33.95
C ALA A 14 -27.17 0.27 33.72
N SER A 15 -28.26 0.99 33.75
CA SER A 15 -28.26 2.44 33.78
C SER A 15 -27.81 2.89 35.16
N SER A 16 -26.55 3.18 35.33
CA SER A 16 -26.11 3.90 36.51
C SER A 16 -26.25 5.39 36.24
N THR A 17 -27.28 5.97 36.74
CA THR A 17 -27.46 7.42 36.76
C THR A 17 -26.55 7.96 37.84
N SER A 18 -25.38 8.36 37.47
CA SER A 18 -24.53 9.15 38.34
C SER A 18 -24.81 10.62 38.06
N ALA A 19 -25.59 11.23 38.93
CA ALA A 19 -25.72 12.68 38.95
C ALA A 19 -24.43 13.26 39.51
N GLY A 20 -23.50 13.60 38.63
CA GLY A 20 -22.31 14.34 38.99
C GLY A 20 -22.63 15.82 39.13
N SER A 21 -22.46 16.36 40.34
CA SER A 21 -22.45 17.80 40.58
C SER A 21 -21.43 18.48 39.69
N ILE A 22 -21.89 19.39 38.86
CA ILE A 22 -20.99 20.23 38.09
C ILE A 22 -20.58 21.39 38.95
N ASP A 23 -19.39 21.32 39.49
CA ASP A 23 -18.73 22.48 40.08
C ASP A 23 -18.20 23.35 38.96
N ILE A 24 -18.90 24.44 38.71
CA ILE A 24 -18.46 25.47 37.78
C ILE A 24 -17.47 26.37 38.53
N HIS A 25 -16.20 26.11 38.34
CA HIS A 25 -15.17 27.05 38.78
C HIS A 25 -14.93 28.03 37.64
N PRO A 26 -15.16 29.32 37.87
CA PRO A 26 -14.73 30.30 36.88
C PRO A 26 -13.22 30.48 36.97
N GLN A 27 -12.53 29.80 36.10
CA GLN A 27 -11.11 30.07 35.93
C GLN A 27 -10.92 31.32 35.09
N SER A 28 -10.24 32.24 35.67
CA SER A 28 -9.71 33.43 35.04
C SER A 28 -8.91 33.10 33.81
N ILE A 29 -9.36 33.57 32.68
CA ILE A 29 -8.66 33.38 31.41
C ILE A 29 -7.49 34.36 31.39
N ALA A 30 -6.30 33.84 31.56
CA ALA A 30 -5.10 34.59 31.22
C ALA A 30 -4.94 34.60 29.69
N PRO A 31 -4.63 35.72 29.06
CA PRO A 31 -4.38 35.73 27.64
C PRO A 31 -3.09 34.97 27.36
N GLN A 32 -3.24 33.82 26.77
CA GLN A 32 -2.11 33.12 26.22
C GLN A 32 -1.73 33.76 24.91
N THR A 33 -0.53 34.27 24.88
CA THR A 33 0.14 34.73 23.68
C THR A 33 0.16 33.62 22.65
N SER A 34 -0.42 33.91 21.53
CA SER A 34 -0.38 32.99 20.37
C SER A 34 1.05 32.85 19.90
N GLU A 35 1.74 31.87 20.36
CA GLU A 35 2.89 31.41 19.63
C GLU A 35 2.40 30.69 18.39
N SER A 36 2.66 31.32 17.27
CA SER A 36 2.49 30.70 15.96
C SER A 36 3.38 29.50 15.90
N ILE A 37 2.82 28.35 16.22
CA ILE A 37 3.45 27.09 15.85
C ILE A 37 3.32 27.00 14.34
N SER A 38 4.38 27.38 13.67
CA SER A 38 4.58 27.06 12.29
C SER A 38 4.59 25.54 12.23
N THR A 39 3.43 24.97 11.99
CA THR A 39 3.31 23.57 11.67
C THR A 39 4.01 23.41 10.34
N ALA A 40 5.27 23.04 10.38
CA ALA A 40 5.95 22.52 9.23
C ALA A 40 5.14 21.30 8.79
N LEU A 41 4.34 21.49 7.74
CA LEU A 41 3.76 20.40 7.01
C LEU A 41 4.92 19.53 6.54
N ASN A 42 5.19 18.48 7.29
CA ASN A 42 5.99 17.39 6.80
C ASN A 42 5.18 16.76 5.67
N LYS A 43 5.25 17.41 4.53
CA LYS A 43 4.95 16.75 3.27
C LYS A 43 5.82 15.50 3.28
N PRO A 44 5.24 14.29 3.17
CA PRO A 44 6.07 13.13 2.98
C PRO A 44 6.91 13.42 1.74
N THR A 45 8.15 13.74 1.97
CA THR A 45 9.12 13.83 0.91
C THR A 45 9.25 12.40 0.44
N THR A 46 8.51 12.05 -0.58
CA THR A 46 8.89 10.94 -1.43
C THR A 46 10.36 11.23 -1.73
N PRO A 47 11.29 10.39 -1.34
CA PRO A 47 12.66 10.62 -1.72
C PRO A 47 12.66 10.69 -3.24
N THR A 48 12.81 11.89 -3.76
CA THR A 48 13.09 12.07 -5.17
C THR A 48 14.45 11.41 -5.33
N PRO A 49 14.53 10.25 -5.98
CA PRO A 49 15.81 9.62 -6.15
C PRO A 49 16.64 10.56 -7.01
N ASP A 50 17.74 11.03 -6.46
CA ASP A 50 18.78 11.75 -7.19
C ASP A 50 19.36 10.90 -8.35
N ARG A 51 18.93 9.66 -8.41
CA ARG A 51 19.26 8.70 -9.45
C ARG A 51 18.03 8.49 -10.32
N GLN A 52 18.25 8.53 -11.61
CA GLN A 52 17.20 8.24 -12.58
C GLN A 52 16.92 6.75 -12.59
N TRP A 53 15.95 6.35 -11.77
CA TRP A 53 15.44 4.98 -11.84
C TRP A 53 14.62 4.78 -13.09
N ILE A 54 14.69 3.58 -13.61
CA ILE A 54 13.91 3.17 -14.78
C ILE A 54 12.58 2.63 -14.28
N GLU A 55 11.51 3.08 -14.90
CA GLU A 55 10.16 2.60 -14.63
C GLU A 55 9.83 1.42 -15.54
N ILE A 56 9.40 0.32 -14.95
CA ILE A 56 8.78 -0.76 -15.71
C ILE A 56 7.29 -0.56 -15.65
N THR A 57 6.69 -0.33 -16.81
CA THR A 57 5.25 -0.07 -16.95
C THR A 57 4.54 -1.24 -17.59
N SER A 58 3.24 -1.34 -17.33
CA SER A 58 2.41 -2.36 -17.94
C SER A 58 2.12 -2.05 -19.40
N PRO A 59 2.40 -2.96 -20.34
CA PRO A 59 2.06 -2.79 -21.75
C PRO A 59 0.60 -3.08 -22.08
N MET A 60 -0.18 -3.50 -21.09
CA MET A 60 -1.58 -3.91 -21.29
C MET A 60 -2.39 -3.79 -20.01
N VAL A 61 -3.70 -3.84 -20.15
CA VAL A 61 -4.65 -3.94 -19.05
C VAL A 61 -4.78 -5.40 -18.63
N GLY A 62 -4.74 -5.68 -17.34
CA GLY A 62 -4.91 -7.04 -16.83
C GLY A 62 -4.70 -7.13 -15.34
N THR A 63 -4.36 -8.31 -14.88
CA THR A 63 -4.07 -8.60 -13.48
C THR A 63 -2.58 -8.95 -13.32
N PHE A 64 -1.94 -8.30 -12.38
CA PHE A 64 -0.51 -8.52 -12.10
C PHE A 64 -0.30 -9.76 -11.25
N TYR A 65 0.66 -10.59 -11.65
CA TYR A 65 1.13 -11.73 -10.87
C TYR A 65 2.65 -11.69 -10.76
N ARG A 66 3.16 -11.89 -9.54
CA ARG A 66 4.61 -11.88 -9.27
C ARG A 66 5.28 -13.18 -9.65
N SER A 67 4.51 -14.26 -9.73
CA SER A 67 4.99 -15.61 -9.99
C SER A 67 4.01 -16.36 -10.88
N PRO A 68 4.45 -17.46 -11.56
CA PRO A 68 3.58 -18.24 -12.42
C PRO A 68 2.51 -19.03 -11.65
N ALA A 69 2.76 -19.29 -10.37
CA ALA A 69 1.84 -20.00 -9.49
C ALA A 69 2.03 -19.53 -8.03
N PRO A 70 1.02 -19.68 -7.17
CA PRO A 70 1.12 -19.24 -5.77
C PRO A 70 2.27 -19.87 -4.98
N ASP A 71 2.68 -21.07 -5.34
CA ASP A 71 3.76 -21.82 -4.69
C ASP A 71 5.14 -21.56 -5.29
N GLU A 72 5.20 -20.83 -6.39
CA GLU A 72 6.43 -20.52 -7.10
C GLU A 72 7.05 -19.21 -6.56
N PRO A 73 8.38 -19.10 -6.55
CA PRO A 73 9.03 -17.86 -6.17
C PRO A 73 8.73 -16.75 -7.16
N ALA A 74 8.73 -15.51 -6.68
CA ALA A 74 8.53 -14.34 -7.53
C ALA A 74 9.65 -14.22 -8.57
N PHE A 75 9.29 -13.80 -9.78
CA PHE A 75 10.28 -13.54 -10.84
C PHE A 75 11.26 -12.44 -10.46
N ALA A 76 10.74 -11.39 -9.82
CA ALA A 76 11.53 -10.26 -9.38
C ALA A 76 11.03 -9.76 -8.03
N SER A 77 11.96 -9.48 -7.14
CA SER A 77 11.69 -8.90 -5.83
C SER A 77 12.64 -7.73 -5.59
N ALA A 78 12.29 -6.84 -4.68
CA ALA A 78 13.15 -5.72 -4.32
C ALA A 78 14.54 -6.24 -3.89
N GLY A 79 15.58 -5.69 -4.49
CA GLY A 79 16.96 -6.12 -4.28
C GLY A 79 17.51 -7.06 -5.34
N ASP A 80 16.67 -7.65 -6.18
CA ASP A 80 17.09 -8.57 -7.24
C ASP A 80 17.73 -7.82 -8.41
N ARG A 81 18.71 -8.44 -9.04
CA ARG A 81 19.28 -7.94 -10.28
C ARG A 81 18.55 -8.54 -11.46
N ILE A 82 18.15 -7.65 -12.36
CA ILE A 82 17.42 -7.99 -13.58
C ILE A 82 18.30 -7.76 -14.80
N ARG A 83 18.20 -8.64 -15.76
CA ARG A 83 18.86 -8.52 -17.07
C ARG A 83 17.83 -8.15 -18.13
N ILE A 84 18.31 -7.54 -19.21
CA ILE A 84 17.47 -7.31 -20.39
C ILE A 84 16.89 -8.64 -20.89
N GLY A 85 15.60 -8.68 -21.14
CA GLY A 85 14.89 -9.87 -21.60
C GLY A 85 14.52 -10.86 -20.50
N GLN A 86 14.84 -10.55 -19.24
CA GLN A 86 14.43 -11.38 -18.12
C GLN A 86 12.96 -11.13 -17.78
N THR A 87 12.19 -12.19 -17.57
CA THR A 87 10.80 -12.06 -17.12
C THR A 87 10.75 -11.51 -15.70
N VAL A 88 10.01 -10.43 -15.51
CA VAL A 88 9.87 -9.75 -14.21
C VAL A 88 8.50 -9.94 -13.56
N CYS A 89 7.49 -10.22 -14.36
CA CYS A 89 6.14 -10.47 -13.87
C CYS A 89 5.28 -11.09 -14.97
N ILE A 90 4.06 -11.48 -14.60
CA ILE A 90 3.04 -11.94 -15.53
C ILE A 90 1.84 -11.03 -15.42
N ILE A 91 1.24 -10.71 -16.56
CA ILE A 91 -0.02 -10.00 -16.63
C ILE A 91 -1.04 -10.90 -17.30
N GLU A 92 -2.07 -11.24 -16.56
CA GLU A 92 -3.21 -11.97 -17.11
C GLU A 92 -4.19 -10.98 -17.75
N ALA A 93 -4.36 -11.13 -19.05
CA ALA A 93 -5.31 -10.36 -19.82
C ALA A 93 -6.13 -11.32 -20.70
N MET A 94 -7.47 -11.21 -20.64
CA MET A 94 -8.37 -12.02 -21.46
C MET A 94 -8.10 -13.56 -21.36
N LYS A 95 -7.84 -14.03 -20.15
CA LYS A 95 -7.49 -15.43 -19.84
C LYS A 95 -6.15 -15.93 -20.43
N LEU A 96 -5.32 -15.02 -20.89
CA LEU A 96 -3.98 -15.29 -21.36
C LEU A 96 -2.95 -14.78 -20.38
N MET A 97 -1.97 -15.60 -20.06
CA MET A 97 -0.85 -15.24 -19.23
C MET A 97 0.27 -14.66 -20.10
N ASN A 98 0.53 -13.36 -19.96
CA ASN A 98 1.56 -12.67 -20.72
C ASN A 98 2.76 -12.41 -19.80
N GLU A 99 3.90 -12.94 -20.17
CA GLU A 99 5.14 -12.67 -19.46
C GLU A 99 5.68 -11.31 -19.87
N ILE A 100 6.01 -10.51 -18.87
CA ILE A 100 6.58 -9.18 -19.07
C ILE A 100 8.07 -9.24 -18.82
N GLU A 101 8.83 -8.87 -19.83
CA GLU A 101 10.29 -8.88 -19.79
C GLU A 101 10.84 -7.49 -19.54
N ALA A 102 11.97 -7.44 -18.85
CA ALA A 102 12.66 -6.19 -18.62
C ALA A 102 13.29 -5.66 -19.90
N GLU A 103 13.03 -4.41 -20.23
CA GLU A 103 13.66 -3.70 -21.36
C GLU A 103 15.05 -3.16 -21.02
N SER A 104 15.36 -3.10 -19.74
CA SER A 104 16.63 -2.59 -19.23
C SER A 104 17.15 -3.46 -18.11
N ALA A 105 18.47 -3.52 -17.98
CA ALA A 105 19.11 -4.19 -16.86
C ALA A 105 19.22 -3.24 -15.66
N GLY A 106 19.15 -3.79 -14.47
CA GLY A 106 19.29 -3.02 -13.23
C GLY A 106 18.92 -3.82 -12.01
N GLN A 107 18.93 -3.15 -10.88
CA GLN A 107 18.49 -3.71 -9.61
C GLN A 107 17.06 -3.24 -9.31
N VAL A 108 16.18 -4.17 -8.94
CA VAL A 108 14.83 -3.82 -8.52
C VAL A 108 14.89 -3.06 -7.20
N MET A 109 14.44 -1.82 -7.21
CA MET A 109 14.43 -0.97 -6.03
C MET A 109 13.12 -1.09 -5.27
N GLU A 110 12.02 -1.10 -5.99
CA GLU A 110 10.69 -1.19 -5.39
C GLU A 110 9.71 -1.81 -6.37
N VAL A 111 8.81 -2.63 -5.84
CA VAL A 111 7.66 -3.18 -6.57
C VAL A 111 6.41 -2.48 -6.04
N LEU A 112 5.72 -1.74 -6.90
CA LEU A 112 4.62 -0.85 -6.53
C LEU A 112 3.25 -1.53 -6.53
N VAL A 113 3.16 -2.74 -7.04
CA VAL A 113 1.91 -3.47 -7.20
C VAL A 113 1.96 -4.79 -6.43
N GLU A 114 0.79 -5.22 -5.99
CA GLU A 114 0.64 -6.46 -5.25
C GLU A 114 0.24 -7.62 -6.17
N ASN A 115 0.53 -8.83 -5.73
CA ASN A 115 0.13 -10.04 -6.43
C ASN A 115 -1.40 -10.12 -6.54
N GLY A 116 -1.91 -10.31 -7.74
CA GLY A 116 -3.35 -10.35 -8.00
C GLY A 116 -4.03 -8.98 -8.13
N GLN A 117 -3.25 -7.90 -8.16
CA GLN A 117 -3.78 -6.55 -8.31
C GLN A 117 -4.17 -6.28 -9.78
N PRO A 118 -5.37 -5.73 -10.03
CA PRO A 118 -5.70 -5.24 -11.36
C PRO A 118 -4.86 -4.02 -11.72
N ILE A 119 -4.35 -4.00 -12.95
CA ILE A 119 -3.52 -2.93 -13.45
C ILE A 119 -4.03 -2.39 -14.78
N GLU A 120 -3.66 -1.15 -15.06
CA GLU A 120 -4.02 -0.47 -16.29
C GLU A 120 -2.81 -0.30 -17.21
N PHE A 121 -3.08 -0.03 -18.49
CA PHE A 121 -2.05 0.27 -19.47
C PHE A 121 -1.20 1.47 -19.02
N GLY A 122 0.12 1.29 -19.04
CA GLY A 122 1.06 2.34 -18.66
C GLY A 122 1.25 2.53 -17.15
N GLN A 123 0.57 1.72 -16.33
CA GLN A 123 0.76 1.78 -14.89
C GLN A 123 2.16 1.30 -14.51
N ILE A 124 2.82 2.03 -13.61
CA ILE A 124 4.16 1.67 -13.14
C ILE A 124 4.08 0.44 -12.24
N LEU A 125 4.83 -0.58 -12.59
CA LEU A 125 4.87 -1.85 -11.86
C LEU A 125 6.01 -1.88 -10.84
N MET A 126 7.18 -1.43 -11.25
CA MET A 126 8.37 -1.43 -10.40
C MET A 126 9.41 -0.42 -10.89
N TYR A 127 10.37 -0.12 -10.01
CA TYR A 127 11.51 0.72 -10.33
C TYR A 127 12.79 -0.09 -10.38
N LEU A 128 13.63 0.19 -11.37
CA LEU A 128 14.95 -0.37 -11.53
C LEU A 128 16.03 0.72 -11.41
N ASP A 129 17.09 0.41 -10.67
CA ASP A 129 18.31 1.20 -10.67
C ASP A 129 19.28 0.63 -11.74
N PRO A 130 19.59 1.39 -12.80
CA PRO A 130 20.41 0.91 -13.91
C PRO A 130 21.90 0.79 -13.60
N SER A 131 22.32 1.24 -12.43
CA SER A 131 23.74 1.25 -12.05
C SER A 131 24.31 -0.11 -11.69
#